data_7aea6d172dc1ad5f3ec994667e983cde
#
_entry.id   7aea6d172dc1ad5f3ec994667e983cde
#
_cell.length_a   1.000
_cell.length_b   1.000
_cell.length_c   1.000
_cell.angle_alpha   90.00
_cell.angle_beta   90.00
_cell.angle_gamma   90.00
#
_symmetry.space_group_name_H-M   'P 1'
#
loop_
_entity.id
_entity.type
_entity.pdbx_description
1 polymer ?
#
loop_
_entity_poly.entity_id
_entity_poly.type
_entity_poly.pdbx_seq_one_letter_code
_entity_poly.pdbx_strand_id
1 'polypeptide(L)'
;MKLIVVATLLLALSGCALPQTTVRTGSTQPSLTVKGAPAGTVLFVDGLAMGAAQQFDGNPKVLAVLEGAHQVEIRQGTSVVYSEKVYLTAGETHAVTVLPGAAP
;
A
#
# COMPACT_ATOMS: atom_id res chain seq x y z
N MET A 1 40.43 -20.01 34.76
CA MET A 1 39.75 -20.76 34.13
C MET A 1 38.38 -20.48 33.97
N LYS A 2 37.63 -20.35 34.91
CA LYS A 2 36.29 -20.10 34.77
C LYS A 2 36.00 -18.84 34.08
N LEU A 3 36.78 -17.89 34.17
CA LEU A 3 36.52 -16.63 33.53
C LEU A 3 36.42 -16.74 32.06
N ILE A 4 37.13 -17.62 31.50
CA ILE A 4 37.14 -17.79 30.08
C ILE A 4 35.82 -18.27 29.57
N VAL A 5 35.20 -19.08 30.31
CA VAL A 5 33.96 -19.63 29.91
C VAL A 5 32.89 -18.58 29.82
N VAL A 6 32.92 -17.69 30.75
CA VAL A 6 31.95 -16.66 30.81
C VAL A 6 32.07 -15.73 29.61
N ALA A 7 33.27 -15.44 29.24
CA ALA A 7 33.49 -14.56 28.16
C ALA A 7 32.97 -15.15 26.87
N THR A 8 33.09 -16.41 26.72
CA THR A 8 32.64 -17.04 25.50
C THR A 8 31.15 -16.98 25.40
N LEU A 9 30.49 -17.09 26.48
CA LEU A 9 29.09 -17.09 26.48
C LEU A 9 28.54 -15.76 26.00
N LEU A 10 29.15 -14.71 26.39
CA LEU A 10 28.65 -13.42 26.02
C LEU A 10 28.69 -13.16 24.55
N LEU A 11 29.65 -13.68 23.89
CA LEU A 11 29.74 -13.46 22.49
C LEU A 11 28.62 -14.08 21.74
N ALA A 12 28.13 -15.15 22.22
CA ALA A 12 27.09 -15.83 21.52
C ALA A 12 25.83 -15.01 21.41
N LEU A 13 25.60 -14.19 22.37
CA LEU A 13 24.40 -13.42 22.35
C LEU A 13 24.34 -12.32 21.32
N SER A 14 25.46 -11.77 21.05
CA SER A 14 25.42 -10.65 20.20
C SER A 14 25.00 -10.98 18.77
N GLY A 15 25.12 -12.18 18.38
CA GLY A 15 24.79 -12.48 17.04
C GLY A 15 23.34 -12.60 16.72
N CYS A 16 22.54 -12.65 17.70
CA CYS A 16 21.18 -12.84 17.40
C CYS A 16 20.46 -11.71 16.92
N ALA A 17 20.88 -10.64 17.12
CA ALA A 17 20.08 -9.58 16.83
C ALA A 17 19.93 -9.11 15.50
N LEU A 18 20.65 -9.25 14.73
CA LEU A 18 20.46 -8.74 13.55
C LEU A 18 19.67 -8.90 12.56
N PRO A 19 19.33 -9.62 12.27
CA PRO A 19 18.66 -9.86 11.21
C PRO A 19 17.72 -8.99 10.68
N GLN A 20 16.87 -8.93 11.00
CA GLN A 20 15.82 -8.34 10.53
C GLN A 20 15.99 -7.27 9.76
N THR A 21 16.13 -6.72 9.84
CA THR A 21 16.24 -5.60 9.28
C THR A 21 16.16 -5.56 7.95
N THR A 22 16.24 -5.87 7.41
CA THR A 22 16.14 -5.76 6.34
C THR A 22 15.79 -5.31 5.46
N VAL A 23 15.53 -4.94 5.30
CA VAL A 23 15.36 -4.56 4.48
C VAL A 23 14.83 -4.19 3.48
N ARG A 24 14.17 -4.08 3.19
CA ARG A 24 13.47 -3.67 2.31
C ARG A 24 14.01 -2.64 1.54
N THR A 25 14.79 -2.17 1.70
CA THR A 25 15.32 -1.19 1.05
C THR A 25 15.23 -1.43 -0.32
N GLY A 26 15.16 -0.80 -1.09
CA GLY A 26 15.07 -0.96 -2.44
C GLY A 26 13.76 -1.33 -2.94
N SER A 27 12.94 -1.73 -2.09
CA SER A 27 11.68 -2.14 -2.52
C SER A 27 10.78 -0.96 -2.51
N THR A 28 10.13 -0.67 -3.56
CA THR A 28 9.25 0.46 -3.67
C THR A 28 7.83 -0.04 -3.76
N GLN A 29 6.98 0.41 -2.87
CA GLN A 29 5.60 0.01 -2.93
C GLN A 29 4.93 0.59 -4.16
N PRO A 30 4.00 -0.13 -4.75
CA PRO A 30 3.22 0.45 -5.84
C PRO A 30 2.27 1.49 -5.31
N SER A 31 1.76 2.31 -6.19
CA SER A 31 0.86 3.40 -5.84
C SER A 31 -0.35 3.42 -6.72
N LEU A 32 -1.44 3.94 -6.17
CA LEU A 32 -2.65 4.16 -6.94
C LEU A 32 -2.95 5.65 -6.99
N THR A 33 -3.45 6.10 -8.12
CA THR A 33 -4.04 7.42 -8.20
C THR A 33 -5.45 7.27 -8.76
N VAL A 34 -6.30 8.24 -8.54
CA VAL A 34 -7.67 8.21 -9.01
C VAL A 34 -7.92 9.46 -9.82
N LYS A 35 -8.30 9.30 -11.05
CA LYS A 35 -8.59 10.42 -11.92
C LYS A 35 -10.07 10.48 -12.23
N GLY A 36 -10.62 11.64 -12.21
CA GLY A 36 -12.01 11.83 -12.63
C GLY A 36 -13.07 11.48 -11.60
N ALA A 37 -12.69 11.29 -10.36
CA ALA A 37 -13.67 10.93 -9.34
C ALA A 37 -14.60 12.11 -9.06
N PRO A 38 -15.91 11.87 -8.98
CA PRO A 38 -16.83 12.94 -8.64
C PRO A 38 -16.61 13.40 -7.21
N ALA A 39 -17.06 14.60 -6.93
CA ALA A 39 -16.97 15.13 -5.58
C ALA A 39 -17.82 14.27 -4.65
N GLY A 40 -17.36 14.10 -3.45
CA GLY A 40 -18.10 13.34 -2.46
C GLY A 40 -17.92 11.84 -2.51
N THR A 41 -17.07 11.34 -3.40
CA THR A 41 -16.82 9.91 -3.46
C THR A 41 -15.67 9.52 -2.57
N VAL A 42 -15.63 8.26 -2.18
CA VAL A 42 -14.61 7.71 -1.30
C VAL A 42 -13.93 6.56 -2.01
N LEU A 43 -12.64 6.51 -1.89
CA LEU A 43 -11.86 5.43 -2.46
C LEU A 43 -11.80 4.27 -1.47
N PHE A 44 -12.16 3.09 -1.95
CA PHE A 44 -12.06 1.88 -1.15
C PHE A 44 -11.07 0.93 -1.82
N VAL A 45 -10.23 0.33 -1.02
CA VAL A 45 -9.32 -0.70 -1.53
C VAL A 45 -9.51 -1.93 -0.67
N ASP A 46 -9.84 -3.04 -1.30
CA ASP A 46 -10.10 -4.30 -0.63
C ASP A 46 -11.13 -4.15 0.48
N GLY A 47 -12.11 -3.32 0.24
CA GLY A 47 -13.19 -3.11 1.21
C GLY A 47 -12.91 -2.11 2.30
N LEU A 48 -11.75 -1.49 2.29
CA LEU A 48 -11.39 -0.51 3.31
C LEU A 48 -11.43 0.89 2.75
N ALA A 49 -12.06 1.79 3.47
CA ALA A 49 -12.15 3.18 3.05
C ALA A 49 -10.80 3.85 3.23
N MET A 50 -10.28 4.44 2.19
CA MET A 50 -8.99 5.09 2.23
C MET A 50 -9.08 6.61 2.35
N GLY A 51 -10.21 7.18 2.00
CA GLY A 51 -10.42 8.61 2.08
C GLY A 51 -11.11 9.12 0.84
N ALA A 52 -11.23 10.43 0.74
CA ALA A 52 -11.90 11.03 -0.40
C ALA A 52 -11.16 10.70 -1.68
N ALA A 53 -11.89 10.19 -2.65
CA ALA A 53 -11.25 9.74 -3.88
C ALA A 53 -10.53 10.86 -4.60
N GLN A 54 -11.05 12.06 -4.54
CA GLN A 54 -10.42 13.17 -5.23
C GLN A 54 -9.07 13.55 -4.66
N GLN A 55 -8.77 13.16 -3.43
CA GLN A 55 -7.49 13.49 -2.85
C GLN A 55 -6.37 12.71 -3.49
N PHE A 56 -6.67 11.60 -4.09
CA PHE A 56 -5.64 10.71 -4.62
C PHE A 56 -5.42 10.90 -6.12
N ASP A 57 -5.54 12.11 -6.57
CA ASP A 57 -5.40 12.36 -8.01
C ASP A 57 -3.95 12.49 -8.47
N GLY A 58 -3.03 12.25 -7.57
CA GLY A 58 -1.61 12.35 -7.91
C GLY A 58 -1.04 13.72 -7.65
N ASN A 59 -1.86 14.65 -7.24
CA ASN A 59 -1.43 16.00 -7.04
C ASN A 59 -2.16 16.60 -5.85
N PRO A 60 -1.66 16.41 -4.65
CA PRO A 60 -0.35 15.86 -4.43
C PRO A 60 -0.31 14.43 -3.96
N LYS A 61 -1.46 13.80 -3.77
CA LYS A 61 -1.44 12.52 -3.11
C LYS A 61 -1.54 11.33 -3.98
N VAL A 62 -0.81 10.29 -3.63
CA VAL A 62 -1.01 8.97 -4.21
C VAL A 62 -1.24 8.03 -3.03
N LEU A 63 -1.84 6.90 -3.28
CA LEU A 63 -2.05 5.91 -2.23
C LEU A 63 -1.05 4.76 -2.40
N ALA A 64 -0.19 4.56 -1.43
CA ALA A 64 0.74 3.45 -1.47
C ALA A 64 0.01 2.19 -1.05
N VAL A 65 0.18 1.12 -1.79
CA VAL A 65 -0.48 -0.15 -1.49
C VAL A 65 0.53 -1.28 -1.60
N LEU A 66 0.16 -2.45 -1.17
CA LEU A 66 1.04 -3.59 -1.27
C LEU A 66 1.01 -4.14 -2.69
N GLU A 67 2.04 -4.86 -3.06
CA GLU A 67 2.06 -5.52 -4.34
C GLU A 67 0.99 -6.58 -4.38
N GLY A 68 0.50 -6.87 -5.54
CA GLY A 68 -0.46 -7.93 -5.74
C GLY A 68 -1.80 -7.43 -6.25
N ALA A 69 -2.80 -8.24 -6.09
CA ALA A 69 -4.13 -7.93 -6.58
C ALA A 69 -4.92 -7.15 -5.56
N HIS A 70 -5.63 -6.14 -6.00
CA HIS A 70 -6.47 -5.35 -5.12
C HIS A 70 -7.78 -5.02 -5.82
N GLN A 71 -8.86 -4.98 -5.05
CA GLN A 71 -10.16 -4.59 -5.57
C GLN A 71 -10.33 -3.12 -5.23
N VAL A 72 -10.44 -2.29 -6.24
CA VAL A 72 -10.58 -0.85 -6.05
C VAL A 72 -12.03 -0.46 -6.34
N GLU A 73 -12.62 0.30 -5.45
CA GLU A 73 -13.98 0.79 -5.65
C GLU A 73 -14.03 2.26 -5.33
N ILE A 74 -14.84 2.96 -6.09
CA ILE A 74 -15.14 4.35 -5.81
C ILE A 74 -16.61 4.37 -5.43
N ARG A 75 -16.92 4.81 -4.24
CA ARG A 75 -18.29 4.78 -3.74
C ARG A 75 -18.80 6.17 -3.41
N GLN A 76 -20.07 6.34 -3.65
CA GLN A 76 -20.72 7.56 -3.25
C GLN A 76 -21.84 7.14 -2.32
N GLY A 77 -21.70 7.40 -1.04
CA GLY A 77 -22.61 6.88 -0.04
C GLY A 77 -22.51 5.37 -0.04
N THR A 78 -23.61 4.69 -0.26
CA THR A 78 -23.60 3.25 -0.30
C THR A 78 -23.52 2.72 -1.72
N SER A 79 -23.44 3.58 -2.70
CA SER A 79 -23.43 3.15 -4.10
C SER A 79 -22.02 3.07 -4.63
N VAL A 80 -21.73 1.99 -5.36
CA VAL A 80 -20.45 1.86 -6.03
C VAL A 80 -20.60 2.50 -7.39
N VAL A 81 -19.85 3.55 -7.65
CA VAL A 81 -19.91 4.22 -8.94
C VAL A 81 -18.85 3.71 -9.90
N TYR A 82 -17.84 3.06 -9.40
CA TYR A 82 -16.81 2.49 -10.27
C TYR A 82 -16.11 1.39 -9.49
N SER A 83 -15.74 0.31 -10.15
CA SER A 83 -14.94 -0.71 -9.51
C SER A 83 -14.01 -1.36 -10.52
N GLU A 84 -12.85 -1.77 -10.04
CA GLU A 84 -11.84 -2.34 -10.92
C GLU A 84 -10.93 -3.22 -10.09
N LYS A 85 -10.52 -4.34 -10.65
CA LYS A 85 -9.54 -5.16 -9.99
C LYS A 85 -8.20 -4.86 -10.64
N VAL A 86 -7.20 -4.53 -9.83
CA VAL A 86 -5.90 -4.15 -10.34
C VAL A 86 -4.84 -5.09 -9.82
N TYR A 87 -3.78 -5.28 -10.59
CA TYR A 87 -2.62 -6.03 -10.16
C TYR A 87 -1.45 -5.08 -10.20
N LEU A 88 -0.77 -4.96 -9.09
CA LEU A 88 0.30 -3.98 -8.96
C LEU A 88 1.62 -4.63 -8.66
N THR A 89 2.66 -4.15 -9.30
CA THR A 89 4.01 -4.63 -9.05
C THR A 89 4.83 -3.52 -8.43
N ALA A 90 5.95 -3.89 -7.86
CA ALA A 90 6.79 -2.93 -7.15
C ALA A 90 7.15 -1.74 -8.03
N GLY A 91 7.03 -0.58 -7.50
CA GLY A 91 7.40 0.64 -8.19
C GLY A 91 6.39 1.15 -9.20
N GLU A 92 5.33 0.42 -9.41
CA GLU A 92 4.35 0.80 -10.41
C GLU A 92 3.38 1.85 -9.88
N THR A 93 2.96 2.78 -10.71
CA THR A 93 1.88 3.69 -10.37
C THR A 93 0.73 3.42 -11.32
N HIS A 94 -0.40 3.05 -10.76
CA HIS A 94 -1.58 2.74 -11.56
C HIS A 94 -2.62 3.83 -11.39
N ALA A 95 -3.11 4.38 -12.49
CA ALA A 95 -4.13 5.40 -12.44
C ALA A 95 -5.49 4.75 -12.67
N VAL A 96 -6.37 4.89 -11.71
CA VAL A 96 -7.73 4.43 -11.85
C VAL A 96 -8.52 5.59 -12.42
N THR A 97 -9.08 5.43 -13.59
CA THR A 97 -9.80 6.51 -14.23
C THR A 97 -11.29 6.25 -14.12
N VAL A 98 -11.98 7.15 -13.47
CA VAL A 98 -13.42 7.03 -13.30
C VAL A 98 -14.08 7.80 -14.43
N LEU A 99 -14.82 7.08 -15.26
CA LEU A 99 -15.46 7.71 -16.40
C LEU A 99 -16.87 8.06 -16.05
N PRO A 100 -17.33 9.24 -16.41
CA PRO A 100 -18.69 9.63 -16.13
C PRO A 100 -19.66 8.64 -16.75
N GLY A 101 -20.61 8.21 -16.00
CA GLY A 101 -21.58 7.28 -16.50
C GLY A 101 -21.11 5.83 -16.54
N ALA A 102 -19.92 5.55 -16.10
CA ALA A 102 -19.42 4.20 -16.13
C ALA A 102 -19.87 3.50 -14.87
N ALA A 103 -21.08 3.34 -14.68
CA ALA A 103 -21.56 2.68 -13.50
C ALA A 103 -21.39 1.21 -13.64
N PRO A 104 -21.23 0.50 -12.59
CA PRO A 104 -21.03 -0.94 -12.62
C PRO A 104 -22.26 -1.70 -12.99
#